data_e566243c18734d7e6e54ac9369629e94
#
_entry.id   e566243c18734d7e6e54ac9369629e94
#
_cell.length_a   1.000
_cell.length_b   1.000
_cell.length_c   1.000
_cell.angle_alpha   90.00
_cell.angle_beta   90.00
_cell.angle_gamma   90.00
#
_symmetry.space_group_name_H-M   'P 1'
#
loop_
_entity.id
_entity.type
_entity.pdbx_description
1 polymer ?
#
loop_
_entity_poly.entity_id
_entity_poly.type
_entity_poly.pdbx_seq_one_letter_code
_entity_poly.pdbx_strand_id
1 'polypeptide(L)'
;MQITAKQAVLRLFREDFDMMKILFVCHGNICRSVSAQYIFQDLVNRRGLASEFVIDSAATSTEEIGNMIYPPMRAALERRGVPVGTHRARQLKRSDYEAYDLLIGMDEENMFYMKRILGEDPDGKIHYLMEYSGRPDEIIDDPWYTRKFDACAAQIAEGCDGLLTETLA
;
A
#
# COMPACT_ATOMS: atom_id res chain seq x y z
N MET A 1 -6.11 -21.52 5.91
CA MET A 1 -7.28 -21.19 5.07
C MET A 1 -7.14 -21.96 3.77
N GLN A 2 -8.07 -22.87 3.48
CA GLN A 2 -8.01 -23.68 2.25
C GLN A 2 -8.39 -22.80 1.05
N ILE A 3 -7.59 -22.90 0.00
CA ILE A 3 -7.84 -22.25 -1.29
C ILE A 3 -9.07 -22.91 -1.91
N THR A 4 -10.05 -22.12 -2.34
CA THR A 4 -11.22 -22.68 -3.05
C THR A 4 -10.80 -23.26 -4.41
N ALA A 5 -11.56 -24.23 -4.91
CA ALA A 5 -11.30 -24.81 -6.25
C ALA A 5 -11.29 -23.75 -7.36
N LYS A 6 -12.10 -22.69 -7.24
CA LYS A 6 -12.14 -21.54 -8.15
C LYS A 6 -10.83 -20.71 -8.10
N GLN A 7 -10.28 -20.54 -6.90
CA GLN A 7 -8.99 -19.86 -6.70
C GLN A 7 -7.83 -20.71 -7.23
N ALA A 8 -7.87 -22.02 -7.06
CA ALA A 8 -6.89 -22.94 -7.60
C ALA A 8 -6.93 -22.97 -9.14
N VAL A 9 -8.11 -22.94 -9.74
CA VAL A 9 -8.28 -22.88 -11.21
C VAL A 9 -7.81 -21.54 -11.76
N LEU A 10 -8.13 -20.41 -11.11
CA LEU A 10 -7.61 -19.09 -11.49
C LEU A 10 -6.08 -19.01 -11.38
N ARG A 11 -5.47 -19.71 -10.41
CA ARG A 11 -4.02 -19.85 -10.31
C ARG A 11 -3.41 -20.66 -11.45
N LEU A 12 -4.08 -21.70 -11.93
CA LEU A 12 -3.62 -22.53 -13.05
C LEU A 12 -3.72 -21.81 -14.40
N PHE A 13 -4.60 -20.81 -14.53
CA PHE A 13 -4.72 -19.98 -15.74
C PHE A 13 -3.99 -18.64 -15.64
N ARG A 14 -3.43 -18.26 -14.50
CA ARG A 14 -2.39 -17.25 -14.42
C ARG A 14 -1.11 -17.88 -14.95
N GLU A 15 -0.69 -17.45 -16.12
CA GLU A 15 0.62 -17.80 -16.63
C GLU A 15 1.65 -17.53 -15.54
N ASP A 16 2.62 -18.41 -15.36
CA ASP A 16 3.52 -18.57 -14.20
C ASP A 16 4.36 -17.33 -13.79
N PHE A 17 4.05 -16.11 -14.24
CA PHE A 17 4.88 -14.92 -14.06
C PHE A 17 4.12 -13.63 -13.74
N ASP A 18 2.80 -13.62 -13.57
CA ASP A 18 2.05 -12.39 -13.27
C ASP A 18 1.89 -12.18 -11.75
N MET A 19 2.92 -11.58 -11.15
CA MET A 19 2.83 -11.07 -9.78
C MET A 19 1.86 -9.89 -9.73
N MET A 20 1.03 -9.82 -8.69
CA MET A 20 0.21 -8.64 -8.40
C MET A 20 1.13 -7.51 -7.95
N LYS A 21 1.10 -6.39 -8.65
CA LYS A 21 1.96 -5.23 -8.37
C LYS A 21 1.16 -4.12 -7.72
N ILE A 22 1.51 -3.78 -6.48
CA ILE A 22 0.80 -2.79 -5.67
C ILE A 22 1.75 -1.66 -5.30
N LEU A 23 1.30 -0.42 -5.56
CA LEU A 23 2.00 0.80 -5.18
C LEU A 23 1.15 1.59 -4.17
N PHE A 24 1.66 1.73 -2.95
CA PHE A 24 1.04 2.61 -1.94
C PHE A 24 1.56 4.03 -2.09
N VAL A 25 0.67 5.02 -2.00
CA VAL A 25 0.98 6.42 -2.24
C VAL A 25 0.48 7.29 -1.10
N CYS A 26 1.31 8.21 -0.65
CA CYS A 26 0.90 9.30 0.25
C CYS A 26 1.64 10.59 -0.11
N HIS A 27 1.54 11.64 0.71
CA HIS A 27 2.16 12.93 0.43
C HIS A 27 3.69 12.84 0.37
N GLY A 28 4.33 12.37 1.44
CA GLY A 28 5.80 12.41 1.60
C GLY A 28 6.52 11.07 1.42
N ASN A 29 5.83 9.95 1.44
CA ASN A 29 6.40 8.60 1.39
C ASN A 29 7.36 8.27 2.55
N ILE A 30 7.16 8.89 3.71
CA ILE A 30 7.94 8.62 4.93
C ILE A 30 7.10 8.16 6.12
N CYS A 31 5.78 8.19 6.02
CA CYS A 31 4.86 7.73 7.08
C CYS A 31 3.87 6.68 6.57
N ARG A 32 2.76 7.09 5.96
CA ARG A 32 1.63 6.21 5.63
C ARG A 32 1.94 5.19 4.54
N SER A 33 2.42 5.62 3.38
CA SER A 33 2.63 4.74 2.24
C SER A 33 3.75 3.73 2.47
N VAL A 34 4.86 4.16 3.06
CA VAL A 34 5.96 3.24 3.39
C VAL A 34 5.56 2.26 4.49
N SER A 35 4.72 2.69 5.44
CA SER A 35 4.16 1.78 6.46
C SER A 35 3.25 0.74 5.84
N ALA A 36 2.39 1.13 4.89
CA ALA A 36 1.55 0.19 4.16
C ALA A 36 2.39 -0.83 3.37
N GLN A 37 3.47 -0.38 2.74
CA GLN A 37 4.43 -1.26 2.07
C GLN A 37 4.97 -2.32 3.01
N TYR A 38 5.48 -1.92 4.19
CA TYR A 38 6.07 -2.85 5.14
C TYR A 38 5.03 -3.77 5.81
N ILE A 39 3.87 -3.24 6.16
CA ILE A 39 2.78 -4.03 6.77
C ILE A 39 2.26 -5.07 5.77
N PHE A 40 2.01 -4.67 4.52
CA PHE A 40 1.52 -5.60 3.50
C PHE A 40 2.57 -6.66 3.15
N GLN A 41 3.85 -6.26 3.05
CA GLN A 41 4.96 -7.20 2.84
C GLN A 41 5.04 -8.24 3.97
N ASP A 42 4.91 -7.81 5.22
CA ASP A 42 4.90 -8.71 6.38
C ASP A 42 3.72 -9.70 6.32
N LEU A 43 2.54 -9.21 5.96
CA LEU A 43 1.35 -10.06 5.80
C LEU A 43 1.55 -11.15 4.75
N VAL A 44 2.04 -10.81 3.57
CA VAL A 44 2.28 -11.80 2.50
C VAL A 44 3.42 -12.74 2.84
N ASN A 45 4.46 -12.27 3.51
CA ASN A 45 5.56 -13.10 3.98
C ASN A 45 5.08 -14.16 4.96
N ARG A 46 4.28 -13.76 5.96
CA ARG A 46 3.73 -14.67 6.97
C ARG A 46 2.82 -15.75 6.39
N ARG A 47 2.16 -15.46 5.28
CA ARG A 47 1.26 -16.40 4.58
C ARG A 47 1.95 -17.22 3.49
N GLY A 48 3.25 -17.04 3.29
CA GLY A 48 3.99 -17.72 2.22
C GLY A 48 3.61 -17.27 0.81
N LEU A 49 3.12 -16.01 0.67
CA LEU A 49 2.63 -15.44 -0.58
C LEU A 49 3.58 -14.40 -1.20
N ALA A 50 4.78 -14.22 -0.63
CA ALA A 50 5.70 -13.17 -1.06
C ALA A 50 6.05 -13.23 -2.56
N SER A 51 6.14 -14.42 -3.13
CA SER A 51 6.43 -14.60 -4.56
C SER A 51 5.29 -14.19 -5.49
N GLU A 52 4.09 -13.94 -4.96
CA GLU A 52 2.91 -13.57 -5.73
C GLU A 52 2.70 -12.04 -5.81
N PHE A 53 3.50 -11.26 -5.09
CA PHE A 53 3.34 -9.82 -4.99
C PHE A 53 4.64 -9.05 -5.23
N VAL A 54 4.53 -7.91 -5.92
CA VAL A 54 5.52 -6.83 -5.94
C VAL A 54 4.90 -5.66 -5.21
N ILE A 55 5.54 -5.18 -4.16
CA ILE A 55 5.02 -4.16 -3.25
C ILE A 55 6.04 -3.02 -3.15
N ASP A 56 5.59 -1.81 -3.42
CA ASP A 56 6.42 -0.60 -3.33
C ASP A 56 5.57 0.57 -2.84
N SER A 57 6.21 1.72 -2.65
CA SER A 57 5.53 2.95 -2.25
C SER A 57 6.18 4.17 -2.86
N ALA A 58 5.41 5.27 -2.97
CA ALA A 58 5.85 6.51 -3.56
C ALA A 58 5.15 7.72 -2.92
N ALA A 59 5.68 8.91 -3.17
CA ALA A 59 5.12 10.19 -2.74
C ALA A 59 4.44 10.93 -3.89
N THR A 60 3.41 11.69 -3.59
CA THR A 60 2.89 12.68 -4.53
C THR A 60 3.78 13.92 -4.61
N SER A 61 4.47 14.26 -3.51
CA SER A 61 5.36 15.43 -3.43
C SER A 61 6.83 15.07 -3.61
N THR A 62 7.67 16.10 -3.71
CA THR A 62 9.13 15.98 -3.78
C THR A 62 9.83 16.31 -2.46
N GLU A 63 9.08 16.62 -1.39
CA GLU A 63 9.62 17.19 -0.16
C GLU A 63 10.59 16.27 0.57
N GLU A 64 10.38 14.96 0.51
CA GLU A 64 11.11 13.96 1.29
C GLU A 64 11.93 12.98 0.42
N ILE A 65 12.13 13.27 -0.85
CA ILE A 65 12.86 12.37 -1.77
C ILE A 65 14.20 11.96 -1.17
N GLY A 66 14.45 10.64 -1.15
CA GLY A 66 15.68 10.05 -0.63
C GLY A 66 15.66 9.74 0.86
N ASN A 67 14.66 10.22 1.61
CA ASN A 67 14.56 9.99 3.04
C ASN A 67 13.92 8.62 3.34
N MET A 68 14.36 8.03 4.44
CA MET A 68 13.77 6.79 4.97
C MET A 68 12.54 7.11 5.82
N ILE A 69 11.85 6.07 6.26
CA ILE A 69 10.69 6.18 7.14
C ILE A 69 10.97 7.10 8.33
N TYR A 70 10.01 7.98 8.63
CA TYR A 70 10.09 8.92 9.75
C TYR A 70 10.25 8.16 11.09
N PRO A 71 11.23 8.49 11.95
CA PRO A 71 11.54 7.69 13.12
C PRO A 71 10.37 7.36 14.05
N PRO A 72 9.45 8.29 14.39
CA PRO A 72 8.28 7.94 15.20
C PRO A 72 7.35 6.92 14.52
N MET A 73 7.24 6.97 13.20
CA MET A 73 6.45 5.97 12.45
C MET A 73 7.13 4.61 12.44
N ARG A 74 8.44 4.59 12.26
CA ARG A 74 9.25 3.38 12.38
C ARG A 74 9.05 2.71 13.75
N ALA A 75 9.10 3.50 14.81
CA ALA A 75 8.89 2.99 16.18
C ALA A 75 7.49 2.36 16.35
N ALA A 76 6.46 2.96 15.75
CA ALA A 76 5.10 2.40 15.76
C ALA A 76 5.03 1.03 15.06
N LEU A 77 5.70 0.87 13.91
CA LEU A 77 5.78 -0.41 13.21
C LEU A 77 6.55 -1.47 14.02
N GLU A 78 7.67 -1.08 14.63
CA GLU A 78 8.47 -1.97 15.48
C GLU A 78 7.69 -2.46 16.70
N ARG A 79 6.87 -1.60 17.33
CA ARG A 79 5.96 -2.00 18.41
C ARG A 79 4.92 -3.03 17.96
N ARG A 80 4.55 -3.04 16.69
CA ARG A 80 3.64 -4.03 16.10
C ARG A 80 4.35 -5.30 15.62
N GLY A 81 5.67 -5.38 15.77
CA GLY A 81 6.47 -6.51 15.29
C GLY A 81 6.61 -6.55 13.77
N VAL A 82 6.40 -5.44 13.08
CA VAL A 82 6.54 -5.34 11.62
C VAL A 82 8.00 -5.03 11.27
N PRO A 83 8.66 -5.88 10.48
CA PRO A 83 10.01 -5.60 10.01
C PRO A 83 10.07 -4.34 9.13
N VAL A 84 11.02 -3.47 9.41
CA VAL A 84 11.23 -2.21 8.70
C VAL A 84 12.47 -2.34 7.82
N GLY A 85 12.30 -2.06 6.52
CA GLY A 85 13.38 -2.10 5.55
C GLY A 85 14.08 -0.75 5.35
N THR A 86 14.69 -0.60 4.19
CA THR A 86 15.54 0.56 3.83
C THR A 86 14.97 1.37 2.68
N HIS A 87 13.67 1.28 2.42
CA HIS A 87 13.01 2.06 1.38
C HIS A 87 13.28 3.56 1.56
N ARG A 88 13.60 4.22 0.46
CA ARG A 88 13.79 5.67 0.41
C ARG A 88 12.66 6.30 -0.39
N ALA A 89 12.14 7.41 0.09
CA ALA A 89 11.06 8.13 -0.56
C ALA A 89 11.43 8.45 -2.01
N ARG A 90 10.51 8.15 -2.92
CA ARG A 90 10.57 8.53 -4.33
C ARG A 90 9.27 9.19 -4.76
N GLN A 91 9.30 10.00 -5.79
CA GLN A 91 8.09 10.59 -6.33
C GLN A 91 7.37 9.63 -7.26
N LEU A 92 6.03 9.62 -7.14
CA LEU A 92 5.12 9.02 -8.10
C LEU A 92 5.33 9.65 -9.48
N LYS A 93 5.37 8.84 -10.51
CA LYS A 93 5.51 9.27 -11.92
C LYS A 93 4.43 8.65 -12.80
N ARG A 94 4.15 9.27 -13.93
CA ARG A 94 3.08 8.82 -14.84
C ARG A 94 3.22 7.37 -15.26
N SER A 95 4.45 6.90 -15.48
CA SER A 95 4.73 5.52 -15.87
C SER A 95 4.38 4.49 -14.80
N ASP A 96 4.17 4.90 -13.55
CA ASP A 96 3.72 4.00 -12.49
C ASP A 96 2.30 3.45 -12.74
N TYR A 97 1.48 4.18 -13.49
CA TYR A 97 0.13 3.69 -13.82
C TYR A 97 0.18 2.36 -14.59
N GLU A 98 1.04 2.26 -15.60
CA GLU A 98 1.20 1.03 -16.37
C GLU A 98 1.99 -0.05 -15.63
N ALA A 99 2.90 0.37 -14.76
CA ALA A 99 3.80 -0.53 -14.05
C ALA A 99 3.11 -1.31 -12.90
N TYR A 100 2.01 -0.78 -12.33
CA TYR A 100 1.33 -1.37 -11.18
C TYR A 100 -0.11 -1.74 -11.52
N ASP A 101 -0.62 -2.77 -10.85
CA ASP A 101 -2.01 -3.22 -10.98
C ASP A 101 -2.95 -2.42 -10.09
N LEU A 102 -2.47 -2.01 -8.91
CA LEU A 102 -3.18 -1.18 -7.95
C LEU A 102 -2.29 -0.04 -7.48
N LEU A 103 -2.87 1.17 -7.43
CA LEU A 103 -2.24 2.38 -6.92
C LEU A 103 -3.14 2.93 -5.81
N ILE A 104 -2.65 2.88 -4.57
CA ILE A 104 -3.49 3.02 -3.38
C ILE A 104 -3.07 4.24 -2.57
N GLY A 105 -3.97 5.22 -2.48
CA GLY A 105 -3.81 6.42 -1.67
C GLY A 105 -4.46 6.29 -0.29
N MET A 106 -4.20 7.28 0.57
CA MET A 106 -4.59 7.26 1.97
C MET A 106 -5.71 8.26 2.29
N ASP A 107 -5.74 9.38 1.60
CA ASP A 107 -6.69 10.48 1.81
C ASP A 107 -7.06 11.20 0.51
N GLU A 108 -7.94 12.19 0.61
CA GLU A 108 -8.42 12.95 -0.55
C GLU A 108 -7.33 13.76 -1.24
N GLU A 109 -6.39 14.32 -0.47
CA GLU A 109 -5.25 15.05 -1.03
C GLU A 109 -4.38 14.13 -1.88
N ASN A 110 -4.09 12.92 -1.39
CA ASN A 110 -3.35 11.92 -2.16
C ASN A 110 -4.06 11.62 -3.49
N MET A 111 -5.37 11.40 -3.47
CA MET A 111 -6.16 11.12 -4.67
C MET A 111 -6.13 12.26 -5.67
N PHE A 112 -6.23 13.50 -5.18
CA PHE A 112 -6.16 14.69 -6.04
C PHE A 112 -4.84 14.77 -6.80
N TYR A 113 -3.71 14.63 -6.09
CA TYR A 113 -2.39 14.68 -6.72
C TYR A 113 -2.05 13.45 -7.54
N MET A 114 -2.50 12.26 -7.13
CA MET A 114 -2.36 11.05 -7.94
C MET A 114 -3.00 11.22 -9.31
N LYS A 115 -4.22 11.76 -9.37
CA LYS A 115 -4.90 12.03 -10.65
C LYS A 115 -4.16 13.05 -11.50
N ARG A 116 -3.58 14.06 -10.89
CA ARG A 116 -2.77 15.05 -11.63
C ARG A 116 -1.51 14.46 -12.23
N ILE A 117 -0.86 13.56 -11.51
CA ILE A 117 0.40 12.93 -11.96
C ILE A 117 0.15 11.79 -12.94
N LEU A 118 -0.82 10.92 -12.64
CA LEU A 118 -1.11 9.70 -13.41
C LEU A 118 -2.04 9.94 -14.60
N GLY A 119 -2.86 10.99 -14.54
CA GLY A 119 -3.91 11.24 -15.50
C GLY A 119 -5.21 10.51 -15.15
N GLU A 120 -6.00 10.17 -16.17
CA GLU A 120 -7.23 9.41 -16.00
C GLU A 120 -6.96 7.97 -15.58
N ASP A 121 -7.97 7.33 -15.00
CA ASP A 121 -7.92 5.95 -14.52
C ASP A 121 -8.85 5.04 -15.34
N PRO A 122 -8.50 4.76 -16.61
CA PRO A 122 -9.38 3.97 -17.48
C PRO A 122 -9.53 2.51 -17.02
N ASP A 123 -8.53 1.97 -16.30
CA ASP A 123 -8.51 0.58 -15.88
C ASP A 123 -8.99 0.38 -14.43
N GLY A 124 -9.41 1.46 -13.75
CA GLY A 124 -9.90 1.39 -12.37
C GLY A 124 -8.86 0.92 -11.36
N LYS A 125 -7.61 1.38 -11.48
CA LYS A 125 -6.49 0.95 -10.63
C LYS A 125 -6.33 1.78 -9.34
N ILE A 126 -6.91 2.99 -9.29
CA ILE A 126 -6.68 3.96 -8.21
C ILE A 126 -7.76 3.81 -7.14
N HIS A 127 -7.33 3.52 -5.91
CA HIS A 127 -8.23 3.26 -4.78
C HIS A 127 -7.71 3.88 -3.48
N TYR A 128 -8.61 4.10 -2.52
CA TYR A 128 -8.23 4.36 -1.13
C TYR A 128 -7.91 3.05 -0.41
N LEU A 129 -6.93 3.04 0.47
CA LEU A 129 -6.64 1.85 1.28
C LEU A 129 -7.85 1.45 2.14
N MET A 130 -8.56 2.42 2.70
CA MET A 130 -9.70 2.16 3.58
C MET A 130 -10.94 1.60 2.86
N GLU A 131 -11.00 1.65 1.52
CA GLU A 131 -12.04 0.96 0.76
C GLU A 131 -12.09 -0.55 1.05
N TYR A 132 -10.94 -1.12 1.40
CA TYR A 132 -10.77 -2.55 1.67
C TYR A 132 -11.01 -2.93 3.13
N SER A 133 -11.17 -1.95 4.01
CA SER A 133 -11.45 -2.15 5.43
C SER A 133 -12.95 -2.38 5.69
N GLY A 134 -13.29 -2.68 6.94
CA GLY A 134 -14.68 -2.68 7.38
C GLY A 134 -15.29 -1.27 7.52
N ARG A 135 -14.53 -0.21 7.24
CA ARG A 135 -14.90 1.20 7.37
C ARG A 135 -14.54 1.98 6.10
N PRO A 136 -15.19 1.66 4.96
CA PRO A 136 -14.75 2.17 3.64
C PRO A 136 -14.91 3.68 3.44
N ASP A 137 -15.69 4.36 4.28
CA ASP A 137 -15.88 5.82 4.22
C ASP A 137 -14.83 6.60 5.01
N GLU A 138 -13.95 5.91 5.75
CA GLU A 138 -12.88 6.55 6.49
C GLU A 138 -11.65 6.79 5.61
N ILE A 139 -10.86 7.79 5.98
CA ILE A 139 -9.54 8.09 5.42
C ILE A 139 -8.48 7.85 6.49
N ILE A 140 -7.22 7.80 6.08
CA ILE A 140 -6.10 7.72 7.02
C ILE A 140 -5.49 9.11 7.17
N ASP A 141 -5.70 9.71 8.33
CA ASP A 141 -5.15 11.02 8.66
C ASP A 141 -3.61 11.02 8.60
N ASP A 142 -3.04 12.15 8.20
CA ASP A 142 -1.59 12.30 8.15
C ASP A 142 -1.01 12.43 9.57
N PRO A 143 -0.20 11.45 10.03
CA PRO A 143 0.36 11.46 11.38
C PRO A 143 1.43 12.54 11.57
N TRP A 144 1.93 13.13 10.50
CA TRP A 144 2.80 14.31 10.57
C TRP A 144 2.11 15.45 11.33
N TYR A 145 0.80 15.61 11.14
CA TYR A 145 -0.01 16.64 11.81
C TYR A 145 -0.66 16.14 13.10
N THR A 146 -1.22 14.94 13.10
CA THR A 146 -1.94 14.41 14.29
C THR A 146 -1.01 13.91 15.37
N ARG A 147 0.21 13.51 15.00
CA ARG A 147 1.21 12.84 15.86
C ARG A 147 0.74 11.49 16.43
N LYS A 148 -0.32 10.89 15.87
CA LYS A 148 -0.91 9.62 16.31
C LYS A 148 -0.36 8.46 15.47
N PHE A 149 0.90 8.13 15.65
CA PHE A 149 1.60 7.14 14.83
C PHE A 149 1.08 5.71 15.05
N ASP A 150 0.82 5.31 16.29
CA ASP A 150 0.29 3.97 16.58
C ASP A 150 -1.13 3.78 16.02
N ALA A 151 -1.99 4.77 16.15
CA ALA A 151 -3.34 4.75 15.58
C ALA A 151 -3.29 4.68 14.05
N CYS A 152 -2.39 5.42 13.43
CA CYS A 152 -2.15 5.39 11.99
C CYS A 152 -1.71 3.98 11.54
N ALA A 153 -0.75 3.38 12.22
CA ALA A 153 -0.28 2.03 11.92
C ALA A 153 -1.39 0.99 12.04
N ALA A 154 -2.23 1.08 13.08
CA ALA A 154 -3.37 0.19 13.29
C ALA A 154 -4.40 0.31 12.15
N GLN A 155 -4.71 1.51 11.73
CA GLN A 155 -5.65 1.77 10.64
C GLN A 155 -5.10 1.26 9.29
N ILE A 156 -3.83 1.48 9.02
CA ILE A 156 -3.16 0.94 7.83
C ILE A 156 -3.19 -0.60 7.83
N ALA A 157 -2.91 -1.22 8.98
CA ALA A 157 -2.96 -2.68 9.11
C ALA A 157 -4.36 -3.24 8.79
N GLU A 158 -5.42 -2.59 9.25
CA GLU A 158 -6.79 -2.95 8.93
C GLU A 158 -7.07 -2.89 7.42
N GLY A 159 -6.66 -1.80 6.77
CA GLY A 159 -6.79 -1.65 5.32
C GLY A 159 -5.98 -2.68 4.55
N CYS A 160 -4.76 -2.95 4.96
CA CYS A 160 -3.90 -3.96 4.35
C CYS A 160 -4.47 -5.39 4.48
N ASP A 161 -5.03 -5.74 5.63
CA ASP A 161 -5.70 -7.04 5.82
C ASP A 161 -6.88 -7.19 4.84
N GLY A 162 -7.71 -6.18 4.71
CA GLY A 162 -8.83 -6.17 3.78
C GLY A 162 -8.37 -6.25 2.32
N LEU A 163 -7.33 -5.50 1.97
CA LEU A 163 -6.74 -5.54 0.63
C LEU A 163 -6.23 -6.93 0.27
N LEU A 164 -5.52 -7.58 1.18
CA LEU A 164 -5.03 -8.94 0.94
C LEU A 164 -6.18 -9.92 0.78
N THR A 165 -7.21 -9.83 1.62
CA THR A 165 -8.40 -10.68 1.52
C THR A 165 -9.07 -10.52 0.16
N GLU A 166 -9.21 -9.31 -0.34
CA GLU A 166 -9.84 -9.04 -1.64
C GLU A 166 -8.99 -9.52 -2.82
N THR A 167 -7.67 -9.35 -2.76
CA THR A 167 -6.79 -9.83 -3.83
C THR A 167 -6.72 -11.35 -3.92
N LEU A 168 -7.04 -12.06 -2.84
CA LEU A 168 -7.09 -13.54 -2.79
C LEU A 168 -8.46 -14.11 -3.12
N ALA A 169 -9.47 -13.27 -3.21
CA ALA A 169 -10.85 -13.71 -3.46
C ALA A 169 -11.07 -14.16 -4.91
#